data_c0fd5bbb4e46b60cb689039975fd445b
#
_entry.id   c0fd5bbb4e46b60cb689039975fd445b
#
_cell.length_a   1.000
_cell.length_b   1.000
_cell.length_c   1.000
_cell.angle_alpha   90.00
_cell.angle_beta   90.00
_cell.angle_gamma   90.00
#
_symmetry.space_group_name_H-M   'P 1'
#
loop_
_entity.id
_entity.type
_entity.pdbx_description
1 polymer ?
#
loop_
_entity_poly.entity_id
_entity_poly.type
_entity_poly.pdbx_seq_one_letter_code
_entity_poly.pdbx_strand_id
1 'polypeptide(L)'
;WAVEKGATHFTHWFQPMTGITAEKHDSFISPTKDGKVIMEFSGKELVVGEPDASSFPSGGVRATFEARGYTSWDPTSFAFIKNGTLCIPTTFISYGGEVLDKKTPLLKSMRALNEQALRILKLFGNDTVRHVFPTVGAEQEYFLIDRKMYDARKDLVFSGRTLFGAKPPKGQELEDHYFGPIKKRVSDFMKDVDEELWKLGIVAKTEHNEVAPSQHELAPVFTVTNVASDQNQLVMETMKKVASKHGLYCLLHEKPFAGINGSGKHNNWSMSTEKGVNLLDPGSTPAENGQFMLFLVAVIKAVDEYQDLLRLSVASAGNDHRLGANEAPPAIVSVYIGEELAEILDSIEKGVKYSGKAKQVMKLGVDTLPEFPKDTTDRNRTSPFAFTGNKFEFRM
;
A
#
# COMPACT_ATOMS: atom_id res chain seq x y z
N TRP A 1 3.88 24.31 -16.92
CA TRP A 1 3.70 22.87 -17.03
C TRP A 1 2.25 22.44 -16.72
N ALA A 2 1.71 22.73 -15.53
CA ALA A 2 0.37 22.29 -15.15
C ALA A 2 -0.73 22.87 -16.07
N VAL A 3 -0.66 24.16 -16.38
CA VAL A 3 -1.58 24.84 -17.28
C VAL A 3 -1.49 24.29 -18.71
N GLU A 4 -0.30 24.01 -19.22
CA GLU A 4 -0.08 23.35 -20.53
C GLU A 4 -0.69 21.95 -20.59
N LYS A 5 -0.87 21.31 -19.44
CA LYS A 5 -1.55 20.01 -19.26
C LYS A 5 -3.05 20.15 -18.96
N GLY A 6 -3.60 21.36 -19.05
CA GLY A 6 -5.02 21.63 -18.89
C GLY A 6 -5.47 21.87 -17.46
N ALA A 7 -4.56 22.07 -16.51
CA ALA A 7 -4.94 22.41 -15.15
C ALA A 7 -5.40 23.89 -15.07
N THR A 8 -6.51 24.11 -14.42
CA THR A 8 -7.08 25.45 -14.16
C THR A 8 -7.04 25.81 -12.67
N HIS A 9 -6.81 24.82 -11.81
CA HIS A 9 -6.77 24.95 -10.37
C HIS A 9 -5.57 24.22 -9.80
N PHE A 10 -5.22 24.54 -8.56
CA PHE A 10 -4.28 23.78 -7.74
C PHE A 10 -4.90 23.47 -6.38
N THR A 11 -4.36 22.47 -5.70
CA THR A 11 -4.74 22.12 -4.34
C THR A 11 -3.55 21.53 -3.59
N HIS A 12 -3.48 21.82 -2.29
CA HIS A 12 -2.73 20.99 -1.38
C HIS A 12 -3.52 19.71 -1.14
N TRP A 13 -2.93 18.61 -1.53
CA TRP A 13 -3.51 17.28 -1.42
C TRP A 13 -2.85 16.54 -0.26
N PHE A 14 -3.63 16.06 0.72
CA PHE A 14 -3.09 15.44 1.91
C PHE A 14 -3.99 14.31 2.42
N GLN A 15 -3.46 13.50 3.33
CA GLN A 15 -4.10 12.33 3.93
C GLN A 15 -4.41 12.63 5.41
N PRO A 16 -5.54 13.27 5.74
CA PRO A 16 -5.91 13.51 7.11
C PRO A 16 -6.24 12.21 7.83
N MET A 17 -6.32 12.25 9.16
CA MET A 17 -6.62 11.06 9.98
C MET A 17 -8.05 10.52 9.80
N THR A 18 -8.83 11.10 8.89
CA THR A 18 -10.20 10.67 8.53
C THR A 18 -10.25 9.42 7.64
N GLY A 19 -9.11 8.99 7.08
CA GLY A 19 -9.03 7.82 6.21
C GLY A 19 -9.27 8.07 4.72
N ILE A 20 -9.61 9.31 4.33
CA ILE A 20 -9.74 9.76 2.93
C ILE A 20 -8.77 10.90 2.66
N THR A 21 -8.59 11.23 1.38
CA THR A 21 -7.79 12.40 0.99
C THR A 21 -8.60 13.68 1.13
N ALA A 22 -7.91 14.78 1.39
CA ALA A 22 -8.50 16.12 1.48
C ALA A 22 -7.92 17.03 0.40
N GLU A 23 -8.78 17.89 -0.13
CA GLU A 23 -8.48 18.83 -1.20
C GLU A 23 -9.23 20.14 -0.97
N LYS A 24 -8.59 21.28 -1.27
CA LYS A 24 -9.21 22.58 -1.33
C LYS A 24 -8.72 23.28 -2.59
N HIS A 25 -9.54 23.31 -3.62
CA HIS A 25 -9.15 23.81 -4.94
C HIS A 25 -9.20 25.34 -4.98
N ASP A 26 -8.06 25.95 -5.33
CA ASP A 26 -7.94 27.35 -5.65
C ASP A 26 -7.61 27.50 -7.14
N SER A 27 -8.22 28.47 -7.82
CA SER A 27 -7.90 28.75 -9.22
C SER A 27 -6.54 29.43 -9.34
N PHE A 28 -5.90 29.28 -10.50
CA PHE A 28 -4.70 30.05 -10.82
C PHE A 28 -4.98 31.52 -11.11
N ILE A 29 -6.24 31.96 -11.08
CA ILE A 29 -6.65 33.31 -11.46
C ILE A 29 -6.56 34.24 -10.25
N SER A 30 -5.80 35.33 -10.42
CA SER A 30 -5.69 36.42 -9.45
C SER A 30 -6.16 37.75 -10.05
N PRO A 31 -6.96 38.57 -9.33
CA PRO A 31 -7.34 39.88 -9.81
C PRO A 31 -6.18 40.86 -9.72
N THR A 32 -6.06 41.74 -10.72
CA THR A 32 -5.10 42.83 -10.73
C THR A 32 -5.76 44.13 -10.28
N LYS A 33 -4.96 45.14 -9.88
CA LYS A 33 -5.47 46.42 -9.38
C LYS A 33 -6.21 47.24 -10.45
N ASP A 34 -5.95 46.99 -11.74
CA ASP A 34 -6.59 47.62 -12.89
C ASP A 34 -7.86 46.89 -13.36
N GLY A 35 -8.38 45.93 -12.57
CA GLY A 35 -9.62 45.23 -12.86
C GLY A 35 -9.48 44.10 -13.88
N LYS A 36 -8.28 43.71 -14.23
CA LYS A 36 -8.00 42.54 -15.04
C LYS A 36 -7.72 41.32 -14.18
N VAL A 37 -7.47 40.19 -14.81
CA VAL A 37 -7.04 38.93 -14.15
C VAL A 37 -5.76 38.42 -14.78
N ILE A 38 -4.94 37.84 -13.96
CA ILE A 38 -3.72 37.13 -14.39
C ILE A 38 -3.76 35.71 -13.88
N MET A 39 -3.03 34.83 -14.52
CA MET A 39 -2.76 33.50 -13.98
C MET A 39 -1.42 33.55 -13.25
N GLU A 40 -1.43 33.24 -11.96
CA GLU A 40 -0.21 33.20 -11.14
C GLU A 40 -0.23 32.00 -10.19
N PHE A 41 0.95 31.55 -9.82
CA PHE A 41 1.20 30.55 -8.82
C PHE A 41 2.57 30.81 -8.21
N SER A 42 2.61 31.16 -6.95
CA SER A 42 3.84 31.54 -6.30
C SER A 42 4.45 30.41 -5.47
N GLY A 43 5.70 30.57 -5.08
CA GLY A 43 6.34 29.66 -4.13
C GLY A 43 5.65 29.63 -2.77
N LYS A 44 4.92 30.68 -2.40
CA LYS A 44 4.15 30.71 -1.16
C LYS A 44 3.00 29.70 -1.21
N GLU A 45 2.21 29.71 -2.27
CA GLU A 45 1.13 28.74 -2.47
C GLU A 45 1.64 27.32 -2.62
N LEU A 46 2.84 27.13 -3.19
CA LEU A 46 3.47 25.81 -3.29
C LEU A 46 3.85 25.27 -1.90
N VAL A 47 4.54 26.07 -1.09
CA VAL A 47 5.23 25.60 0.12
C VAL A 47 4.28 25.40 1.28
N VAL A 48 3.33 26.33 1.49
CA VAL A 48 2.44 26.31 2.67
C VAL A 48 1.03 26.75 2.30
N GLY A 49 0.04 26.09 2.91
CA GLY A 49 -1.36 26.46 2.90
C GLY A 49 -1.90 26.61 4.32
N GLU A 50 -2.98 27.36 4.46
CA GLU A 50 -3.63 27.61 5.75
C GLU A 50 -5.10 27.16 5.67
N PRO A 51 -5.40 25.83 5.63
CA PRO A 51 -6.78 25.35 5.61
C PRO A 51 -7.46 25.54 6.96
N ASP A 52 -8.77 25.66 6.95
CA ASP A 52 -9.57 25.64 8.18
C ASP A 52 -9.53 24.25 8.83
N ALA A 53 -8.99 24.17 10.03
CA ALA A 53 -8.91 22.97 10.82
C ALA A 53 -10.03 22.85 11.89
N SER A 54 -10.93 23.83 11.99
CA SER A 54 -11.98 23.87 13.02
C SER A 54 -12.96 22.71 12.93
N SER A 55 -13.12 22.12 11.74
CA SER A 55 -14.00 20.97 11.51
C SER A 55 -13.30 19.62 11.64
N PHE A 56 -12.00 19.61 11.94
CA PHE A 56 -11.23 18.37 12.07
C PHE A 56 -11.73 17.57 13.28
N PRO A 57 -12.01 16.27 13.15
CA PRO A 57 -12.48 15.45 14.26
C PRO A 57 -11.34 15.20 15.25
N SER A 58 -11.33 15.93 16.35
CA SER A 58 -10.37 15.82 17.44
C SER A 58 -10.97 15.09 18.64
N GLY A 59 -11.34 13.82 18.48
CA GLY A 59 -11.84 13.00 19.58
C GLY A 59 -13.09 13.56 20.32
N GLY A 60 -13.87 14.42 19.68
CA GLY A 60 -15.08 15.03 20.24
C GLY A 60 -14.84 16.33 21.02
N VAL A 61 -13.60 16.74 21.21
CA VAL A 61 -13.26 18.05 21.81
C VAL A 61 -12.93 19.01 20.68
N ARG A 62 -13.84 19.92 20.39
CA ARG A 62 -13.62 21.00 19.43
C ARG A 62 -12.92 22.14 20.12
N ALA A 63 -11.65 22.37 19.81
CA ALA A 63 -10.96 23.60 20.20
C ALA A 63 -11.43 24.74 19.27
N THR A 64 -12.46 25.46 19.68
CA THR A 64 -13.10 26.53 18.89
C THR A 64 -12.19 27.71 18.56
N PHE A 65 -11.01 27.77 19.16
CA PHE A 65 -10.03 28.86 18.99
C PHE A 65 -8.93 28.53 17.98
N GLU A 66 -8.76 27.28 17.62
CA GLU A 66 -7.75 26.84 16.65
C GLU A 66 -8.40 26.57 15.29
N ALA A 67 -8.91 27.63 14.69
CA ALA A 67 -9.55 27.52 13.37
C ALA A 67 -8.55 27.25 12.24
N ARG A 68 -7.25 27.43 12.46
CA ARG A 68 -6.22 27.29 11.44
C ARG A 68 -5.42 26.02 11.62
N GLY A 69 -5.16 25.34 10.50
CA GLY A 69 -4.09 24.37 10.35
C GLY A 69 -3.12 24.81 9.26
N TYR A 70 -2.06 24.08 9.12
CA TYR A 70 -1.08 24.31 8.07
C TYR A 70 -0.90 23.04 7.23
N THR A 71 -0.90 23.21 5.92
CA THR A 71 -0.39 22.19 5.00
C THR A 71 0.99 22.61 4.55
N SER A 72 1.93 21.67 4.52
CA SER A 72 3.31 21.90 4.09
C SER A 72 3.69 20.92 2.99
N TRP A 73 4.25 21.43 1.92
CA TRP A 73 4.68 20.63 0.77
C TRP A 73 5.66 19.52 1.18
N ASP A 74 5.41 18.33 0.69
CA ASP A 74 6.36 17.20 0.73
C ASP A 74 7.11 17.12 -0.60
N PRO A 75 8.34 17.64 -0.71
CA PRO A 75 9.10 17.62 -1.95
C PRO A 75 9.60 16.22 -2.33
N THR A 76 9.40 15.22 -1.48
CA THR A 76 9.75 13.81 -1.75
C THR A 76 8.64 13.03 -2.43
N SER A 77 7.45 13.64 -2.60
CA SER A 77 6.32 13.10 -3.36
C SER A 77 6.06 13.91 -4.63
N PHE A 78 5.61 13.21 -5.66
CA PHE A 78 5.36 13.84 -6.96
C PHE A 78 4.02 14.58 -6.97
N ALA A 79 4.02 15.83 -7.44
CA ALA A 79 2.80 16.53 -7.80
C ALA A 79 2.21 15.90 -9.08
N PHE A 80 0.89 15.84 -9.15
CA PHE A 80 0.17 15.20 -10.24
C PHE A 80 -1.04 16.05 -10.67
N ILE A 81 -1.59 15.76 -11.85
CA ILE A 81 -2.81 16.42 -12.32
C ILE A 81 -3.96 15.43 -12.26
N LYS A 82 -5.00 15.80 -11.53
CA LYS A 82 -6.22 15.03 -11.39
C LYS A 82 -7.43 15.94 -11.69
N ASN A 83 -8.28 15.53 -12.64
CA ASN A 83 -9.49 16.26 -13.02
C ASN A 83 -9.27 17.78 -13.33
N GLY A 84 -8.17 18.12 -14.01
CA GLY A 84 -7.84 19.52 -14.33
C GLY A 84 -7.31 20.34 -13.15
N THR A 85 -6.91 19.70 -12.06
CA THR A 85 -6.34 20.32 -10.87
C THR A 85 -4.92 19.81 -10.63
N LEU A 86 -3.98 20.73 -10.39
CA LEU A 86 -2.64 20.39 -9.92
C LEU A 86 -2.72 20.01 -8.42
N CYS A 87 -2.51 18.75 -8.12
CA CYS A 87 -2.47 18.24 -6.76
C CYS A 87 -1.02 18.21 -6.25
N ILE A 88 -0.78 18.87 -5.13
CA ILE A 88 0.54 18.99 -4.49
C ILE A 88 0.48 18.19 -3.19
N PRO A 89 1.21 17.07 -3.07
CA PRO A 89 1.23 16.29 -1.83
C PRO A 89 1.81 17.09 -0.67
N THR A 90 1.09 17.13 0.44
CA THR A 90 1.45 17.89 1.63
C THR A 90 1.25 17.08 2.91
N THR A 91 1.85 17.54 3.98
CA THR A 91 1.51 17.18 5.36
C THR A 91 0.42 18.12 5.89
N PHE A 92 -0.21 17.77 7.00
CA PHE A 92 -1.21 18.61 7.68
C PHE A 92 -0.97 18.64 9.19
N ILE A 93 -0.83 19.84 9.72
CA ILE A 93 -0.57 20.10 11.14
C ILE A 93 -1.50 21.16 11.68
N SER A 94 -1.83 21.09 12.98
CA SER A 94 -2.61 22.13 13.67
C SER A 94 -1.81 23.41 13.84
N TYR A 95 -2.50 24.48 14.24
CA TYR A 95 -1.84 25.74 14.63
C TYR A 95 -0.84 25.54 15.80
N GLY A 96 -1.16 24.66 16.75
CA GLY A 96 -0.31 24.30 17.88
C GLY A 96 0.86 23.38 17.52
N GLY A 97 0.92 22.87 16.26
CA GLY A 97 1.98 21.98 15.78
C GLY A 97 1.69 20.48 15.92
N GLU A 98 0.48 20.12 16.36
CA GLU A 98 0.09 18.70 16.41
C GLU A 98 -0.10 18.14 14.99
N VAL A 99 0.36 16.92 14.81
CA VAL A 99 0.23 16.18 13.55
C VAL A 99 -1.22 15.72 13.38
N LEU A 100 -1.84 16.10 12.26
CA LEU A 100 -3.23 15.80 11.92
C LEU A 100 -3.37 14.93 10.67
N ASP A 101 -2.28 14.36 10.20
CA ASP A 101 -2.20 13.53 9.01
C ASP A 101 -1.50 12.20 9.24
N LYS A 102 -1.55 11.33 8.26
CA LYS A 102 -0.86 10.02 8.27
C LYS A 102 0.56 10.10 7.70
N LYS A 103 0.86 11.09 6.89
CA LYS A 103 2.14 11.21 6.18
C LYS A 103 3.28 11.67 7.05
N THR A 104 3.05 12.61 7.95
CA THR A 104 4.09 13.11 8.86
C THR A 104 4.71 12.01 9.73
N PRO A 105 3.94 11.12 10.40
CA PRO A 105 4.53 9.98 11.11
C PRO A 105 5.32 9.04 10.20
N LEU A 106 4.82 8.78 8.99
CA LEU A 106 5.51 7.96 8.00
C LEU A 106 6.87 8.56 7.64
N LEU A 107 6.94 9.84 7.30
CA LEU A 107 8.20 10.51 6.95
C LEU A 107 9.19 10.51 8.13
N LYS A 108 8.69 10.68 9.36
CA LYS A 108 9.54 10.57 10.58
C LYS A 108 10.10 9.15 10.74
N SER A 109 9.29 8.13 10.53
CA SER A 109 9.74 6.74 10.62
C SER A 109 10.76 6.39 9.54
N MET A 110 10.55 6.86 8.30
CA MET A 110 11.50 6.69 7.21
C MET A 110 12.85 7.33 7.51
N ARG A 111 12.86 8.52 8.11
CA ARG A 111 14.08 9.19 8.54
C ARG A 111 14.82 8.38 9.62
N ALA A 112 14.12 7.92 10.64
CA ALA A 112 14.70 7.11 11.71
C ALA A 112 15.30 5.79 11.17
N LEU A 113 14.58 5.11 10.26
CA LEU A 113 15.07 3.91 9.59
C LEU A 113 16.35 4.20 8.79
N ASN A 114 16.36 5.28 8.00
CA ASN A 114 17.54 5.70 7.23
C ASN A 114 18.76 5.88 8.12
N GLU A 115 18.62 6.62 9.22
CA GLU A 115 19.71 6.90 10.15
C GLU A 115 20.30 5.60 10.74
N GLN A 116 19.47 4.63 11.11
CA GLN A 116 19.94 3.36 11.69
C GLN A 116 20.51 2.41 10.62
N ALA A 117 19.87 2.33 9.44
CA ALA A 117 20.37 1.51 8.34
C ALA A 117 21.77 1.97 7.87
N LEU A 118 21.99 3.28 7.78
CA LEU A 118 23.31 3.82 7.44
C LEU A 118 24.39 3.48 8.49
N ARG A 119 24.03 3.42 9.78
CA ARG A 119 24.96 2.96 10.83
C ARG A 119 25.38 1.51 10.60
N ILE A 120 24.44 0.64 10.29
CA ILE A 120 24.74 -0.78 9.97
C ILE A 120 25.62 -0.87 8.74
N LEU A 121 25.28 -0.18 7.64
CA LEU A 121 26.06 -0.21 6.40
C LEU A 121 27.52 0.20 6.61
N LYS A 122 27.77 1.21 7.44
CA LYS A 122 29.14 1.63 7.81
C LYS A 122 29.91 0.54 8.53
N LEU A 123 29.26 -0.27 9.38
CA LEU A 123 29.93 -1.40 10.06
C LEU A 123 30.41 -2.47 9.07
N PHE A 124 29.76 -2.56 7.92
CA PHE A 124 30.17 -3.45 6.80
C PHE A 124 31.07 -2.75 5.77
N GLY A 125 31.63 -1.58 6.11
CA GLY A 125 32.57 -0.86 5.23
C GLY A 125 31.90 -0.12 4.07
N ASN A 126 30.60 0.07 4.09
CA ASN A 126 29.88 0.80 3.05
C ASN A 126 29.65 2.27 3.45
N ASP A 127 30.64 3.12 3.12
CA ASP A 127 30.62 4.55 3.40
C ASP A 127 30.09 5.39 2.23
N THR A 128 29.72 4.78 1.13
CA THR A 128 29.31 5.45 -0.11
C THR A 128 27.80 5.67 -0.21
N VAL A 129 27.02 4.91 0.51
CA VAL A 129 25.56 5.05 0.59
C VAL A 129 25.21 6.24 1.47
N ARG A 130 24.33 7.12 0.98
CA ARG A 130 23.88 8.31 1.69
C ARG A 130 22.44 8.22 2.17
N HIS A 131 21.62 7.40 1.50
CA HIS A 131 20.21 7.26 1.81
C HIS A 131 19.76 5.81 1.70
N VAL A 132 18.94 5.39 2.67
CA VAL A 132 18.21 4.12 2.65
C VAL A 132 16.72 4.46 2.77
N PHE A 133 15.91 3.88 1.90
CA PHE A 133 14.47 4.08 1.86
C PHE A 133 13.74 2.77 2.10
N PRO A 134 12.71 2.74 2.94
CA PRO A 134 11.76 1.64 2.91
C PRO A 134 10.97 1.71 1.61
N THR A 135 10.72 0.56 1.01
CA THR A 135 9.93 0.41 -0.21
C THR A 135 8.71 -0.47 0.07
N VAL A 136 7.61 -0.19 -0.60
CA VAL A 136 6.42 -1.01 -0.50
C VAL A 136 5.70 -1.13 -1.83
N GLY A 137 5.21 -2.35 -2.13
CA GLY A 137 4.20 -2.62 -3.15
C GLY A 137 2.93 -3.06 -2.43
N ALA A 138 1.90 -2.24 -2.50
CA ALA A 138 0.62 -2.51 -1.85
C ALA A 138 -0.31 -3.20 -2.86
N GLU A 139 -0.63 -4.47 -2.62
CA GLU A 139 -1.66 -5.19 -3.34
C GLU A 139 -3.04 -4.69 -2.91
N GLN A 140 -4.00 -4.66 -3.81
CA GLN A 140 -5.37 -4.29 -3.52
C GLN A 140 -6.33 -5.34 -4.06
N GLU A 141 -6.88 -6.14 -3.17
CA GLU A 141 -8.04 -6.96 -3.48
C GLU A 141 -9.32 -6.14 -3.41
N TYR A 142 -10.29 -6.47 -4.23
CA TYR A 142 -11.55 -5.75 -4.34
C TYR A 142 -12.66 -6.61 -4.95
N PHE A 143 -13.92 -6.22 -4.71
CA PHE A 143 -15.06 -6.83 -5.37
C PHE A 143 -15.69 -5.88 -6.39
N LEU A 144 -16.07 -6.42 -7.53
CA LEU A 144 -16.87 -5.71 -8.53
C LEU A 144 -18.28 -6.27 -8.56
N ILE A 145 -19.26 -5.39 -8.36
CA ILE A 145 -20.67 -5.75 -8.42
C ILE A 145 -21.42 -4.85 -9.41
N ASP A 146 -22.54 -5.32 -9.93
CA ASP A 146 -23.39 -4.52 -10.79
C ASP A 146 -23.91 -3.29 -10.03
N ARG A 147 -23.81 -2.12 -10.64
CA ARG A 147 -24.22 -0.85 -10.02
C ARG A 147 -25.68 -0.85 -9.61
N LYS A 148 -26.58 -1.42 -10.41
CA LYS A 148 -28.00 -1.47 -10.09
C LYS A 148 -28.26 -2.34 -8.86
N MET A 149 -27.50 -3.44 -8.70
CA MET A 149 -27.62 -4.30 -7.53
C MET A 149 -27.07 -3.60 -6.27
N TYR A 150 -25.98 -2.86 -6.39
CA TYR A 150 -25.44 -2.04 -5.30
C TYR A 150 -26.48 -0.98 -4.85
N ASP A 151 -27.02 -0.21 -5.76
CA ASP A 151 -27.97 0.87 -5.46
C ASP A 151 -29.27 0.33 -4.83
N ALA A 152 -29.68 -0.90 -5.14
CA ALA A 152 -30.82 -1.57 -4.54
C ALA A 152 -30.59 -2.07 -3.10
N ARG A 153 -29.33 -2.18 -2.66
CA ARG A 153 -28.96 -2.72 -1.35
C ARG A 153 -28.49 -1.61 -0.41
N LYS A 154 -29.37 -1.19 0.50
CA LYS A 154 -29.08 -0.11 1.47
C LYS A 154 -27.92 -0.43 2.41
N ASP A 155 -27.76 -1.70 2.80
CA ASP A 155 -26.64 -2.16 3.62
C ASP A 155 -25.30 -1.97 2.88
N LEU A 156 -25.20 -2.31 1.60
CA LEU A 156 -23.99 -2.05 0.80
C LEU A 156 -23.72 -0.54 0.65
N VAL A 157 -24.76 0.26 0.38
CA VAL A 157 -24.63 1.71 0.19
C VAL A 157 -24.12 2.40 1.46
N PHE A 158 -24.68 2.04 2.63
CA PHE A 158 -24.38 2.74 3.88
C PHE A 158 -23.22 2.15 4.68
N SER A 159 -22.95 0.84 4.57
CA SER A 159 -21.90 0.20 5.35
C SER A 159 -20.78 -0.43 4.51
N GLY A 160 -20.89 -0.46 3.18
CA GLY A 160 -19.91 -1.13 2.30
C GLY A 160 -19.97 -2.65 2.34
N ARG A 161 -20.87 -3.25 3.14
CA ARG A 161 -21.02 -4.70 3.29
C ARG A 161 -22.47 -5.12 3.44
N THR A 162 -22.76 -6.39 3.15
CA THR A 162 -24.08 -6.96 3.42
C THR A 162 -24.26 -7.23 4.92
N LEU A 163 -25.40 -6.88 5.48
CA LEU A 163 -25.76 -7.12 6.87
C LEU A 163 -26.70 -8.31 7.03
N PHE A 164 -27.52 -8.57 6.03
CA PHE A 164 -28.55 -9.62 6.02
C PHE A 164 -28.83 -10.08 4.59
N GLY A 165 -29.60 -11.14 4.45
CA GLY A 165 -30.01 -11.69 3.18
C GLY A 165 -29.61 -13.16 3.00
N ALA A 166 -30.10 -13.81 1.95
CA ALA A 166 -29.74 -15.17 1.62
C ALA A 166 -28.28 -15.25 1.13
N LYS A 167 -27.65 -16.39 1.38
CA LYS A 167 -26.36 -16.71 0.78
C LYS A 167 -26.50 -16.78 -0.75
N PRO A 168 -25.43 -16.43 -1.51
CA PRO A 168 -25.44 -16.67 -2.95
C PRO A 168 -25.55 -18.16 -3.26
N PRO A 169 -26.13 -18.52 -4.40
CA PRO A 169 -26.27 -19.95 -4.79
C PRO A 169 -24.92 -20.62 -5.07
N LYS A 170 -23.89 -19.84 -5.33
CA LYS A 170 -22.53 -20.30 -5.57
C LYS A 170 -21.58 -19.60 -4.60
N GLY A 171 -20.69 -20.37 -3.98
CA GLY A 171 -19.59 -19.89 -3.13
C GLY A 171 -18.23 -19.99 -3.84
N GLN A 172 -17.26 -20.58 -3.18
CA GLN A 172 -15.86 -20.72 -3.64
C GLN A 172 -15.52 -22.17 -4.02
N GLU A 173 -16.52 -22.97 -4.40
CA GLU A 173 -16.35 -24.36 -4.70
C GLU A 173 -15.32 -24.57 -5.81
N LEU A 174 -14.36 -25.46 -5.58
CA LEU A 174 -13.26 -25.80 -6.47
C LEU A 174 -12.38 -24.61 -6.88
N GLU A 175 -12.49 -23.45 -6.22
CA GLU A 175 -11.77 -22.23 -6.55
C GLU A 175 -11.87 -21.84 -8.04
N ASP A 176 -12.99 -22.13 -8.65
CA ASP A 176 -13.20 -22.01 -10.09
C ASP A 176 -13.23 -20.56 -10.58
N HIS A 177 -13.42 -19.59 -9.69
CA HIS A 177 -13.27 -18.18 -10.02
C HIS A 177 -11.79 -17.80 -10.13
N TYR A 178 -10.96 -18.22 -9.18
CA TYR A 178 -9.52 -17.93 -9.19
C TYR A 178 -8.83 -18.50 -10.43
N PHE A 179 -9.14 -19.74 -10.78
CA PHE A 179 -8.59 -20.43 -11.95
C PHE A 179 -9.41 -20.21 -13.23
N GLY A 180 -10.41 -19.33 -13.19
CA GLY A 180 -11.28 -19.03 -14.32
C GLY A 180 -10.76 -17.87 -15.19
N PRO A 181 -11.32 -17.70 -16.40
CA PRO A 181 -11.00 -16.57 -17.25
C PRO A 181 -11.61 -15.28 -16.70
N ILE A 182 -10.92 -14.16 -16.94
CA ILE A 182 -11.46 -12.83 -16.63
C ILE A 182 -12.58 -12.52 -17.62
N LYS A 183 -13.77 -12.18 -17.11
CA LYS A 183 -14.92 -11.82 -17.94
C LYS A 183 -14.67 -10.51 -18.68
N LYS A 184 -15.14 -10.39 -19.93
CA LYS A 184 -14.88 -9.22 -20.77
C LYS A 184 -15.20 -7.88 -20.09
N ARG A 185 -16.35 -7.74 -19.44
CA ARG A 185 -16.72 -6.49 -18.72
C ARG A 185 -15.74 -6.13 -17.61
N VAL A 186 -15.19 -7.13 -16.94
CA VAL A 186 -14.17 -6.95 -15.89
C VAL A 186 -12.83 -6.58 -16.54
N SER A 187 -12.43 -7.27 -17.59
CA SER A 187 -11.21 -6.96 -18.34
C SER A 187 -11.22 -5.53 -18.93
N ASP A 188 -12.37 -5.08 -19.46
CA ASP A 188 -12.52 -3.71 -19.96
C ASP A 188 -12.37 -2.69 -18.82
N PHE A 189 -12.93 -2.97 -17.64
CA PHE A 189 -12.75 -2.16 -16.45
C PHE A 189 -11.28 -2.11 -16.01
N MET A 190 -10.62 -3.27 -15.91
CA MET A 190 -9.21 -3.38 -15.49
C MET A 190 -8.31 -2.57 -16.42
N LYS A 191 -8.47 -2.72 -17.72
CA LYS A 191 -7.72 -1.95 -18.71
C LYS A 191 -7.89 -0.42 -18.53
N ASP A 192 -9.12 0.04 -18.33
CA ASP A 192 -9.37 1.48 -18.14
C ASP A 192 -8.78 1.97 -16.80
N VAL A 193 -8.77 1.13 -15.75
CA VAL A 193 -8.09 1.45 -14.48
C VAL A 193 -6.60 1.61 -14.69
N ASP A 194 -5.96 0.68 -15.39
CA ASP A 194 -4.53 0.74 -15.71
C ASP A 194 -4.18 2.01 -16.46
N GLU A 195 -4.92 2.34 -17.52
CA GLU A 195 -4.69 3.54 -18.31
C GLU A 195 -4.81 4.84 -17.47
N GLU A 196 -5.79 4.93 -16.58
CA GLU A 196 -5.95 6.09 -15.70
C GLU A 196 -4.85 6.16 -14.64
N LEU A 197 -4.40 5.02 -14.10
CA LEU A 197 -3.30 4.96 -13.14
C LEU A 197 -1.96 5.30 -13.80
N TRP A 198 -1.70 4.82 -15.02
CA TRP A 198 -0.47 5.17 -15.75
C TRP A 198 -0.38 6.67 -16.05
N LYS A 199 -1.49 7.36 -16.32
CA LYS A 199 -1.53 8.83 -16.46
C LYS A 199 -1.11 9.55 -15.18
N LEU A 200 -1.33 8.94 -14.02
CA LEU A 200 -0.91 9.44 -12.71
C LEU A 200 0.51 9.01 -12.33
N GLY A 201 1.21 8.26 -13.19
CA GLY A 201 2.54 7.72 -12.92
C GLY A 201 2.54 6.51 -11.99
N ILE A 202 1.40 5.88 -11.78
CA ILE A 202 1.27 4.66 -10.97
C ILE A 202 1.38 3.46 -11.90
N VAL A 203 2.42 2.65 -11.72
CA VAL A 203 2.68 1.50 -12.57
C VAL A 203 1.89 0.29 -12.04
N ALA A 204 0.58 0.26 -12.32
CA ALA A 204 -0.22 -0.95 -12.17
C ALA A 204 0.27 -1.99 -13.20
N LYS A 205 0.47 -3.22 -12.76
CA LYS A 205 1.12 -4.26 -13.58
C LYS A 205 0.37 -5.59 -13.57
N THR A 206 -0.19 -5.98 -12.44
CA THR A 206 -0.79 -7.30 -12.27
C THR A 206 -2.26 -7.15 -11.92
N GLU A 207 -3.09 -7.85 -12.66
CA GLU A 207 -4.53 -7.96 -12.43
C GLU A 207 -4.97 -9.40 -12.67
N HIS A 208 -5.75 -9.95 -11.74
CA HIS A 208 -6.28 -11.31 -11.85
C HIS A 208 -7.57 -11.49 -11.03
N ASN A 209 -8.21 -12.63 -11.21
CA ASN A 209 -9.31 -13.05 -10.36
C ASN A 209 -8.80 -13.55 -9.02
N GLU A 210 -9.51 -13.21 -7.95
CA GLU A 210 -9.33 -13.76 -6.62
C GLU A 210 -10.31 -14.91 -6.32
N VAL A 211 -10.19 -15.53 -5.14
CA VAL A 211 -10.88 -16.79 -4.81
C VAL A 211 -12.39 -16.61 -4.71
N ALA A 212 -12.87 -15.50 -4.15
CA ALA A 212 -14.31 -15.28 -4.02
C ALA A 212 -14.96 -14.85 -5.35
N PRO A 213 -16.22 -15.22 -5.59
CA PRO A 213 -16.95 -14.78 -6.78
C PRO A 213 -16.97 -13.25 -6.88
N SER A 214 -16.62 -12.73 -8.06
CA SER A 214 -16.51 -11.29 -8.35
C SER A 214 -15.42 -10.54 -7.57
N GLN A 215 -14.48 -11.27 -6.99
CA GLN A 215 -13.28 -10.71 -6.37
C GLN A 215 -12.11 -10.71 -7.35
N HIS A 216 -11.34 -9.65 -7.30
CA HIS A 216 -10.19 -9.41 -8.17
C HIS A 216 -9.08 -8.73 -7.38
N GLU A 217 -7.88 -8.69 -7.94
CA GLU A 217 -6.74 -8.02 -7.35
C GLU A 217 -6.03 -7.13 -8.37
N LEU A 218 -5.46 -6.04 -7.87
CA LEU A 218 -4.54 -5.16 -8.59
C LEU A 218 -3.27 -5.01 -7.77
N ALA A 219 -2.12 -5.24 -8.40
CA ALA A 219 -0.82 -5.08 -7.77
C ALA A 219 0.05 -4.08 -8.55
N PRO A 220 0.32 -2.89 -8.00
CA PRO A 220 1.26 -1.93 -8.57
C PRO A 220 2.71 -2.36 -8.30
N VAL A 221 3.62 -1.89 -9.14
CA VAL A 221 5.05 -2.02 -8.89
C VAL A 221 5.42 -1.22 -7.63
N PHE A 222 6.28 -1.80 -6.79
CA PHE A 222 6.73 -1.16 -5.56
C PHE A 222 7.48 0.16 -5.81
N THR A 223 7.38 1.06 -4.84
CA THR A 223 8.13 2.32 -4.81
C THR A 223 8.47 2.72 -3.38
N VAL A 224 9.13 3.86 -3.19
CA VAL A 224 9.41 4.42 -1.87
C VAL A 224 8.11 4.61 -1.08
N THR A 225 8.11 4.25 0.19
CA THR A 225 6.88 4.04 0.98
C THR A 225 5.97 5.27 1.07
N ASN A 226 6.52 6.49 1.15
CA ASN A 226 5.69 7.70 1.15
C ASN A 226 4.97 7.92 -0.19
N VAL A 227 5.64 7.67 -1.30
CA VAL A 227 5.04 7.72 -2.64
C VAL A 227 4.00 6.60 -2.82
N ALA A 228 4.33 5.38 -2.38
CA ALA A 228 3.40 4.25 -2.43
C ALA A 228 2.12 4.51 -1.61
N SER A 229 2.24 5.19 -0.46
CA SER A 229 1.09 5.60 0.36
C SER A 229 0.17 6.57 -0.39
N ASP A 230 0.73 7.57 -1.08
CA ASP A 230 -0.03 8.49 -1.93
C ASP A 230 -0.69 7.75 -3.09
N GLN A 231 0.08 6.91 -3.78
CA GLN A 231 -0.41 6.10 -4.90
C GLN A 231 -1.56 5.18 -4.48
N ASN A 232 -1.49 4.57 -3.30
CA ASN A 232 -2.56 3.71 -2.79
C ASN A 232 -3.89 4.46 -2.64
N GLN A 233 -3.89 5.71 -2.20
CA GLN A 233 -5.10 6.53 -2.12
C GLN A 233 -5.67 6.80 -3.52
N LEU A 234 -4.80 7.14 -4.48
CA LEU A 234 -5.19 7.37 -5.86
C LEU A 234 -5.72 6.11 -6.55
N VAL A 235 -5.12 4.95 -6.28
CA VAL A 235 -5.61 3.65 -6.76
C VAL A 235 -7.05 3.42 -6.29
N MET A 236 -7.32 3.53 -5.00
CA MET A 236 -8.68 3.32 -4.44
C MET A 236 -9.71 4.29 -5.03
N GLU A 237 -9.34 5.55 -5.21
CA GLU A 237 -10.22 6.56 -5.82
C GLU A 237 -10.49 6.25 -7.29
N THR A 238 -9.43 5.93 -8.05
CA THR A 238 -9.51 5.65 -9.49
C THR A 238 -10.37 4.42 -9.76
N MET A 239 -10.19 3.34 -9.01
CA MET A 239 -10.99 2.11 -9.15
C MET A 239 -12.47 2.38 -8.98
N LYS A 240 -12.88 3.15 -7.96
CA LYS A 240 -14.29 3.52 -7.74
C LYS A 240 -14.85 4.38 -8.88
N LYS A 241 -14.06 5.34 -9.35
CA LYS A 241 -14.43 6.24 -10.46
C LYS A 241 -14.61 5.49 -11.77
N VAL A 242 -13.66 4.61 -12.11
CA VAL A 242 -13.70 3.83 -13.34
C VAL A 242 -14.82 2.78 -13.29
N ALA A 243 -15.03 2.09 -12.15
CA ALA A 243 -16.13 1.15 -11.99
C ALA A 243 -17.48 1.77 -12.35
N SER A 244 -17.71 3.02 -11.95
CA SER A 244 -18.94 3.74 -12.28
C SER A 244 -19.15 3.94 -13.78
N LYS A 245 -18.08 4.15 -14.56
CA LYS A 245 -18.15 4.26 -16.03
C LYS A 245 -18.59 2.96 -16.70
N HIS A 246 -18.24 1.82 -16.08
CA HIS A 246 -18.60 0.47 -16.58
C HIS A 246 -19.94 -0.05 -16.04
N GLY A 247 -20.72 0.79 -15.34
CA GLY A 247 -21.96 0.37 -14.69
C GLY A 247 -21.71 -0.66 -13.57
N LEU A 248 -20.52 -0.61 -12.99
CA LEU A 248 -20.07 -1.41 -11.85
C LEU A 248 -19.91 -0.54 -10.60
N TYR A 249 -19.81 -1.19 -9.46
CA TYR A 249 -19.38 -0.60 -8.21
C TYR A 249 -18.21 -1.40 -7.64
N CYS A 250 -17.13 -0.70 -7.25
CA CYS A 250 -15.96 -1.29 -6.65
C CYS A 250 -16.08 -1.23 -5.12
N LEU A 251 -16.19 -2.38 -4.48
CA LEU A 251 -16.22 -2.52 -3.03
C LEU A 251 -14.78 -2.72 -2.53
N LEU A 252 -14.35 -1.82 -1.65
CA LEU A 252 -13.04 -1.87 -0.99
C LEU A 252 -13.14 -2.20 0.50
N HIS A 253 -14.34 -2.55 0.99
CA HIS A 253 -14.51 -3.06 2.34
C HIS A 253 -13.81 -4.40 2.48
N GLU A 254 -13.17 -4.64 3.60
CA GLU A 254 -12.34 -5.84 3.84
C GLU A 254 -13.18 -7.13 3.83
N LYS A 255 -14.46 -7.06 4.23
CA LYS A 255 -15.39 -8.19 4.24
C LYS A 255 -16.78 -7.77 3.77
N PRO A 256 -16.98 -7.54 2.46
CA PRO A 256 -18.28 -7.08 1.97
C PRO A 256 -19.35 -8.19 2.00
N PHE A 257 -18.96 -9.45 1.98
CA PHE A 257 -19.88 -10.58 1.96
C PHE A 257 -19.48 -11.64 2.99
N ALA A 258 -20.44 -12.08 3.80
CA ALA A 258 -20.22 -13.15 4.78
C ALA A 258 -20.12 -14.52 4.09
N GLY A 259 -19.28 -15.41 4.64
CA GLY A 259 -19.17 -16.81 4.20
C GLY A 259 -18.28 -17.06 2.99
N ILE A 260 -17.61 -16.04 2.46
CA ILE A 260 -16.59 -16.13 1.40
C ILE A 260 -15.35 -15.34 1.83
N ASN A 261 -14.28 -15.36 1.03
CA ASN A 261 -13.05 -14.60 1.32
C ASN A 261 -13.32 -13.11 1.50
N GLY A 262 -12.48 -12.46 2.28
CA GLY A 262 -12.38 -11.02 2.36
C GLY A 262 -11.30 -10.49 1.43
N SER A 263 -11.25 -9.16 1.29
CA SER A 263 -10.23 -8.46 0.52
C SER A 263 -9.09 -8.00 1.42
N GLY A 264 -7.88 -8.42 1.09
CA GLY A 264 -6.64 -8.01 1.72
C GLY A 264 -6.03 -6.78 1.05
N LYS A 265 -5.12 -6.16 1.77
CA LYS A 265 -4.14 -5.21 1.27
C LYS A 265 -2.77 -5.67 1.75
N HIS A 266 -2.17 -6.59 0.99
CA HIS A 266 -0.87 -7.12 1.34
C HIS A 266 0.22 -6.11 1.00
N ASN A 267 1.11 -5.86 1.95
CA ASN A 267 2.20 -4.92 1.78
C ASN A 267 3.52 -5.66 1.60
N ASN A 268 4.02 -5.67 0.38
CA ASN A 268 5.34 -6.19 0.05
C ASN A 268 6.40 -5.14 0.41
N TRP A 269 7.06 -5.31 1.55
CA TRP A 269 7.95 -4.32 2.15
C TRP A 269 9.41 -4.75 2.09
N SER A 270 10.30 -3.81 1.75
CA SER A 270 11.75 -4.00 1.79
C SER A 270 12.47 -2.68 2.10
N MET A 271 13.80 -2.70 2.07
CA MET A 271 14.67 -1.53 2.21
C MET A 271 15.63 -1.47 1.04
N SER A 272 15.79 -0.28 0.46
CA SER A 272 16.69 -0.07 -0.67
C SER A 272 17.57 1.16 -0.47
N THR A 273 18.80 1.10 -0.94
CA THR A 273 19.66 2.28 -1.02
C THR A 273 19.23 3.19 -2.18
N GLU A 274 19.71 4.43 -2.21
CA GLU A 274 19.51 5.36 -3.33
C GLU A 274 20.08 4.84 -4.67
N LYS A 275 20.93 3.82 -4.62
CA LYS A 275 21.49 3.13 -5.80
C LYS A 275 20.67 1.93 -6.25
N GLY A 276 19.53 1.66 -5.60
CA GLY A 276 18.66 0.54 -5.92
C GLY A 276 19.12 -0.82 -5.35
N VAL A 277 20.09 -0.84 -4.45
CA VAL A 277 20.53 -2.08 -3.79
C VAL A 277 19.53 -2.46 -2.70
N ASN A 278 18.90 -3.62 -2.82
CA ASN A 278 17.97 -4.14 -1.82
C ASN A 278 18.74 -4.73 -0.63
N LEU A 279 18.49 -4.25 0.57
CA LEU A 279 19.18 -4.69 1.80
C LEU A 279 18.61 -6.00 2.36
N LEU A 280 17.47 -6.45 1.86
CA LEU A 280 16.84 -7.72 2.20
C LEU A 280 17.06 -8.76 1.07
N ASP A 281 18.00 -8.53 0.16
CA ASP A 281 18.40 -9.53 -0.82
C ASP A 281 19.46 -10.45 -0.19
N PRO A 282 19.16 -11.76 0.00
CA PRO A 282 20.09 -12.72 0.57
C PRO A 282 21.30 -12.99 -0.32
N GLY A 283 21.19 -12.73 -1.64
CA GLY A 283 22.18 -13.12 -2.63
C GLY A 283 22.19 -14.64 -2.87
N SER A 284 23.27 -15.13 -3.53
CA SER A 284 23.41 -16.55 -3.85
C SER A 284 23.88 -17.41 -2.68
N THR A 285 24.49 -16.80 -1.66
CA THR A 285 25.04 -17.46 -0.46
C THR A 285 24.57 -16.75 0.81
N PRO A 286 23.31 -16.93 1.22
CA PRO A 286 22.72 -16.22 2.37
C PRO A 286 23.53 -16.38 3.67
N ALA A 287 24.06 -17.58 3.92
CA ALA A 287 24.83 -17.87 5.13
C ALA A 287 26.15 -17.07 5.25
N GLU A 288 26.68 -16.58 4.13
CA GLU A 288 27.90 -15.76 4.08
C GLU A 288 27.60 -14.25 4.02
N ASN A 289 26.32 -13.87 3.82
CA ASN A 289 25.90 -12.50 3.73
C ASN A 289 25.51 -11.94 5.12
N GLY A 290 26.52 -11.61 5.92
CA GLY A 290 26.35 -11.11 7.28
C GLY A 290 25.55 -9.81 7.35
N GLN A 291 25.67 -8.93 6.35
CA GLN A 291 24.87 -7.70 6.29
C GLN A 291 23.39 -8.01 6.14
N PHE A 292 23.02 -8.85 5.19
CA PHE A 292 21.64 -9.31 5.02
C PHE A 292 21.09 -9.96 6.29
N MET A 293 21.87 -10.89 6.88
CA MET A 293 21.44 -11.60 8.09
C MET A 293 21.17 -10.63 9.26
N LEU A 294 21.97 -9.58 9.41
CA LEU A 294 21.75 -8.59 10.45
C LEU A 294 20.47 -7.80 10.22
N PHE A 295 20.19 -7.37 8.98
CA PHE A 295 18.93 -6.70 8.65
C PHE A 295 17.72 -7.63 8.84
N LEU A 296 17.83 -8.89 8.43
CA LEU A 296 16.79 -9.89 8.62
C LEU A 296 16.44 -10.06 10.10
N VAL A 297 17.43 -10.28 10.95
CA VAL A 297 17.24 -10.48 12.39
C VAL A 297 16.71 -9.21 13.07
N ALA A 298 17.16 -8.03 12.64
CA ALA A 298 16.64 -6.76 13.16
C ALA A 298 15.15 -6.60 12.86
N VAL A 299 14.68 -6.99 11.67
CA VAL A 299 13.25 -6.97 11.32
C VAL A 299 12.47 -7.98 12.16
N ILE A 300 12.96 -9.22 12.30
CA ILE A 300 12.31 -10.25 13.12
C ILE A 300 12.16 -9.77 14.57
N LYS A 301 13.23 -9.23 15.15
CA LYS A 301 13.23 -8.67 16.49
C LYS A 301 12.23 -7.51 16.64
N ALA A 302 12.18 -6.60 15.67
CA ALA A 302 11.22 -5.49 15.70
C ALA A 302 9.76 -5.97 15.60
N VAL A 303 9.47 -7.00 14.82
CA VAL A 303 8.13 -7.60 14.76
C VAL A 303 7.77 -8.26 16.08
N ASP A 304 8.69 -8.96 16.71
CA ASP A 304 8.46 -9.60 18.02
C ASP A 304 8.21 -8.57 19.12
N GLU A 305 9.03 -7.52 19.19
CA GLU A 305 8.91 -6.47 20.22
C GLU A 305 7.70 -5.55 20.04
N TYR A 306 7.28 -5.29 18.80
CA TYR A 306 6.23 -4.32 18.45
C TYR A 306 5.04 -4.92 17.70
N GLN A 307 4.78 -6.21 17.88
CA GLN A 307 3.66 -6.89 17.24
C GLN A 307 2.30 -6.29 17.58
N ASP A 308 2.16 -5.71 18.76
CA ASP A 308 0.97 -5.00 19.22
C ASP A 308 0.66 -3.77 18.32
N LEU A 309 1.69 -3.01 17.93
CA LEU A 309 1.55 -1.88 17.01
C LEU A 309 1.19 -2.36 15.60
N LEU A 310 1.78 -3.46 15.12
CA LEU A 310 1.40 -4.07 13.86
C LEU A 310 -0.05 -4.54 13.89
N ARG A 311 -0.46 -5.19 14.98
CA ARG A 311 -1.85 -5.63 15.17
C ARG A 311 -2.81 -4.45 15.23
N LEU A 312 -2.43 -3.37 15.93
CA LEU A 312 -3.22 -2.14 16.02
C LEU A 312 -3.43 -1.50 14.63
N SER A 313 -2.42 -1.53 13.76
CA SER A 313 -2.50 -0.93 12.42
C SER A 313 -3.61 -1.54 11.55
N VAL A 314 -4.05 -2.75 11.85
CA VAL A 314 -5.07 -3.51 11.13
C VAL A 314 -6.31 -3.81 11.97
N ALA A 315 -6.38 -3.33 13.20
CA ALA A 315 -7.52 -3.53 14.12
C ALA A 315 -8.65 -2.56 13.78
N SER A 316 -9.25 -2.70 12.59
CA SER A 316 -10.45 -1.98 12.20
C SER A 316 -11.69 -2.86 12.36
N ALA A 317 -12.86 -2.23 12.49
CA ALA A 317 -14.14 -2.96 12.54
C ALA A 317 -14.37 -3.81 11.28
N GLY A 318 -13.88 -3.36 10.12
CA GLY A 318 -13.92 -4.11 8.87
C GLY A 318 -13.09 -5.39 8.93
N ASN A 319 -11.87 -5.31 9.43
CA ASN A 319 -10.98 -6.46 9.59
C ASN A 319 -11.46 -7.46 10.66
N ASP A 320 -12.16 -7.03 11.68
CA ASP A 320 -12.72 -7.92 12.69
C ASP A 320 -13.73 -8.91 12.08
N HIS A 321 -14.42 -8.54 11.01
CA HIS A 321 -15.35 -9.43 10.31
C HIS A 321 -14.64 -10.52 9.50
N ARG A 322 -13.36 -10.35 9.19
CA ARG A 322 -12.56 -11.35 8.45
C ARG A 322 -11.51 -12.06 9.30
N LEU A 323 -11.37 -11.70 10.56
CA LEU A 323 -10.36 -12.26 11.47
C LEU A 323 -10.46 -13.80 11.53
N GLY A 324 -9.33 -14.47 11.26
CA GLY A 324 -9.26 -15.93 11.24
C GLY A 324 -9.87 -16.62 10.01
N ALA A 325 -10.39 -15.87 9.04
CA ALA A 325 -10.79 -16.40 7.73
C ALA A 325 -9.60 -16.44 6.76
N ASN A 326 -9.77 -17.04 5.57
CA ASN A 326 -8.74 -17.06 4.53
C ASN A 326 -8.36 -15.62 4.14
N GLU A 327 -7.08 -15.38 3.86
CA GLU A 327 -6.49 -14.08 3.54
C GLU A 327 -6.73 -12.99 4.63
N ALA A 328 -7.16 -13.41 5.83
CA ALA A 328 -7.47 -12.51 6.93
C ALA A 328 -6.29 -12.36 7.90
N PRO A 329 -6.14 -11.22 8.58
CA PRO A 329 -5.14 -11.07 9.62
C PRO A 329 -5.46 -12.01 10.79
N PRO A 330 -4.54 -12.89 11.23
CA PRO A 330 -4.71 -13.67 12.44
C PRO A 330 -4.56 -12.78 13.68
N ALA A 331 -5.01 -13.29 14.83
CA ALA A 331 -4.87 -12.58 16.11
C ALA A 331 -3.40 -12.41 16.54
N ILE A 332 -2.53 -13.32 16.10
CA ILE A 332 -1.10 -13.33 16.44
C ILE A 332 -0.29 -13.04 15.17
N VAL A 333 0.64 -12.08 15.26
CA VAL A 333 1.57 -11.77 14.19
C VAL A 333 2.78 -12.71 14.29
N SER A 334 2.76 -13.81 13.56
CA SER A 334 3.90 -14.72 13.43
C SER A 334 4.75 -14.34 12.22
N VAL A 335 6.06 -14.66 12.29
CA VAL A 335 7.01 -14.44 11.19
C VAL A 335 7.37 -15.76 10.55
N TYR A 336 7.38 -15.80 9.23
CA TYR A 336 7.88 -16.94 8.45
C TYR A 336 9.02 -16.49 7.55
N ILE A 337 10.14 -17.20 7.58
CA ILE A 337 11.35 -16.86 6.81
C ILE A 337 11.80 -17.95 5.83
N GLY A 338 11.11 -19.07 5.80
CA GLY A 338 11.48 -20.25 5.02
C GLY A 338 12.47 -21.17 5.74
N GLU A 339 12.53 -22.42 5.29
CA GLU A 339 13.34 -23.46 5.94
C GLU A 339 14.84 -23.15 5.89
N GLU A 340 15.35 -22.69 4.75
CA GLU A 340 16.78 -22.45 4.56
C GLU A 340 17.30 -21.35 5.52
N LEU A 341 16.62 -20.22 5.61
CA LEU A 341 17.02 -19.13 6.51
C LEU A 341 16.87 -19.53 7.97
N ALA A 342 15.84 -20.30 8.32
CA ALA A 342 15.67 -20.81 9.68
C ALA A 342 16.84 -21.74 10.07
N GLU A 343 17.26 -22.66 9.19
CA GLU A 343 18.42 -23.54 9.41
C GLU A 343 19.74 -22.78 9.50
N ILE A 344 19.91 -21.71 8.72
CA ILE A 344 21.08 -20.82 8.81
C ILE A 344 21.13 -20.15 10.18
N LEU A 345 20.00 -19.56 10.64
CA LEU A 345 19.92 -18.92 11.96
C LEU A 345 20.18 -19.91 13.09
N ASP A 346 19.59 -21.09 13.02
CA ASP A 346 19.85 -22.20 13.95
C ASP A 346 21.35 -22.59 14.01
N SER A 347 22.01 -22.62 12.85
CA SER A 347 23.43 -22.95 12.78
C SER A 347 24.28 -21.86 13.43
N ILE A 348 23.91 -20.58 13.24
CA ILE A 348 24.60 -19.45 13.89
C ILE A 348 24.41 -19.51 15.41
N GLU A 349 23.20 -19.78 15.89
CA GLU A 349 22.90 -19.89 17.34
C GLU A 349 23.70 -21.01 17.99
N LYS A 350 23.80 -22.16 17.31
CA LYS A 350 24.56 -23.33 17.78
C LYS A 350 26.09 -23.20 17.60
N GLY A 351 26.57 -22.15 16.93
CA GLY A 351 27.99 -21.95 16.63
C GLY A 351 28.58 -23.03 15.67
N VAL A 352 27.73 -23.62 14.83
CA VAL A 352 28.14 -24.65 13.85
C VAL A 352 28.10 -24.08 12.44
N LYS A 353 28.95 -24.63 11.56
CA LYS A 353 28.96 -24.21 10.16
C LYS A 353 27.71 -24.74 9.44
N TYR A 354 26.96 -23.87 8.76
CA TYR A 354 25.91 -24.31 7.87
C TYR A 354 26.48 -25.09 6.69
N SER A 355 25.95 -26.30 6.44
CA SER A 355 26.47 -27.21 5.42
C SER A 355 25.88 -27.00 4.04
N GLY A 356 24.85 -26.16 3.91
CA GLY A 356 24.14 -25.94 2.66
C GLY A 356 23.24 -27.11 2.27
N LYS A 357 22.10 -26.81 1.65
CA LYS A 357 21.32 -27.82 0.91
C LYS A 357 21.62 -27.66 -0.59
N ALA A 358 21.84 -28.75 -1.29
CA ALA A 358 21.89 -28.72 -2.75
C ALA A 358 20.54 -28.16 -3.27
N LYS A 359 20.62 -27.17 -4.15
CA LYS A 359 19.40 -26.64 -4.80
C LYS A 359 18.65 -27.80 -5.45
N GLN A 360 17.44 -28.06 -4.95
CA GLN A 360 16.59 -29.08 -5.53
C GLN A 360 16.05 -28.57 -6.87
N VAL A 361 16.13 -29.43 -7.89
CA VAL A 361 15.54 -29.14 -9.20
C VAL A 361 14.21 -29.87 -9.28
N MET A 362 13.16 -29.14 -9.66
CA MET A 362 11.86 -29.73 -9.91
C MET A 362 11.83 -30.35 -11.30
N LYS A 363 11.60 -31.69 -11.32
CA LYS A 363 11.42 -32.46 -12.54
C LYS A 363 9.98 -32.87 -12.65
N LEU A 364 9.31 -32.41 -13.69
CA LEU A 364 7.90 -32.70 -13.93
C LEU A 364 7.67 -34.04 -14.66
N GLY A 365 8.75 -34.73 -15.04
CA GLY A 365 8.67 -36.03 -15.72
C GLY A 365 8.13 -35.96 -17.15
N VAL A 366 8.20 -34.78 -17.77
CA VAL A 366 7.76 -34.54 -19.17
C VAL A 366 8.94 -33.94 -19.94
N ASP A 367 9.38 -34.60 -20.99
CA ASP A 367 10.60 -34.23 -21.73
C ASP A 367 10.53 -32.86 -22.41
N THR A 368 9.33 -32.34 -22.65
CA THR A 368 9.10 -31.05 -23.31
C THR A 368 9.08 -29.87 -22.34
N LEU A 369 9.09 -30.12 -21.02
CA LEU A 369 9.06 -29.07 -20.01
C LEU A 369 10.46 -28.84 -19.44
N PRO A 370 10.92 -27.57 -19.32
CA PRO A 370 12.21 -27.28 -18.72
C PRO A 370 12.23 -27.65 -17.23
N GLU A 371 13.35 -28.15 -16.78
CA GLU A 371 13.64 -28.29 -15.37
C GLU A 371 13.91 -26.90 -14.76
N PHE A 372 13.41 -26.63 -13.56
CA PHE A 372 13.65 -25.37 -12.87
C PHE A 372 13.98 -25.61 -11.39
N PRO A 373 14.76 -24.71 -10.77
CA PRO A 373 15.08 -24.84 -9.35
C PRO A 373 13.83 -24.69 -8.50
N LYS A 374 13.70 -25.57 -7.49
CA LYS A 374 12.62 -25.45 -6.50
C LYS A 374 12.86 -24.17 -5.68
N ASP A 375 11.84 -23.35 -5.57
CA ASP A 375 11.88 -22.19 -4.69
C ASP A 375 11.91 -22.66 -3.22
N THR A 376 12.90 -22.19 -2.46
CA THR A 376 13.06 -22.49 -1.03
C THR A 376 12.34 -21.49 -0.14
N THR A 377 11.86 -20.40 -0.72
CA THR A 377 11.05 -19.38 -0.03
C THR A 377 9.56 -19.70 -0.15
N ASP A 378 9.15 -20.87 0.34
CA ASP A 378 7.73 -21.25 0.29
C ASP A 378 6.86 -20.14 0.89
N ARG A 379 5.91 -19.64 0.08
CA ARG A 379 4.92 -18.66 0.54
C ARG A 379 3.93 -19.37 1.44
N ASN A 380 4.28 -19.49 2.72
CA ASN A 380 3.33 -19.97 3.71
C ASN A 380 2.24 -18.91 3.90
N ARG A 381 1.12 -19.11 3.21
CA ARG A 381 -0.04 -18.21 3.23
C ARG A 381 -0.71 -18.09 4.60
N THR A 382 -0.29 -18.87 5.57
CA THR A 382 -0.83 -18.82 6.95
C THR A 382 -0.11 -17.82 7.85
N SER A 383 1.10 -17.37 7.47
CA SER A 383 1.84 -16.38 8.23
C SER A 383 1.48 -14.95 7.81
N PRO A 384 1.11 -14.07 8.75
CA PRO A 384 0.76 -12.68 8.45
C PRO A 384 1.99 -11.82 8.12
N PHE A 385 3.19 -12.30 8.41
CA PHE A 385 4.43 -11.62 8.11
C PHE A 385 5.46 -12.63 7.56
N ALA A 386 5.55 -12.73 6.24
CA ALA A 386 6.34 -13.75 5.56
C ALA A 386 7.48 -13.13 4.74
N PHE A 387 8.69 -13.69 4.86
CA PHE A 387 9.80 -13.37 3.96
C PHE A 387 9.63 -14.11 2.63
N THR A 388 9.60 -13.37 1.53
CA THR A 388 9.31 -13.91 0.19
C THR A 388 10.49 -13.74 -0.77
N GLY A 389 11.69 -14.06 -0.30
CA GLY A 389 12.92 -14.12 -1.09
C GLY A 389 13.81 -12.87 -1.01
N ASN A 390 13.24 -11.67 -1.05
CA ASN A 390 13.98 -10.40 -0.96
C ASN A 390 13.16 -9.26 -0.33
N LYS A 391 12.08 -9.60 0.32
CA LYS A 391 11.15 -8.68 0.97
C LYS A 391 10.30 -9.43 1.98
N PHE A 392 9.67 -8.70 2.88
CA PHE A 392 8.59 -9.23 3.71
C PHE A 392 7.24 -8.87 3.11
N GLU A 393 6.31 -9.77 3.19
CA GLU A 393 4.91 -9.54 2.87
C GLU A 393 4.10 -9.47 4.17
N PHE A 394 3.54 -8.30 4.45
CA PHE A 394 2.64 -8.08 5.57
C PHE A 394 1.21 -8.21 5.06
N ARG A 395 0.53 -9.28 5.48
CA ARG A 395 -0.77 -9.71 4.98
C ARG A 395 -1.88 -9.22 5.88
N MET A 396 -2.56 -8.17 5.44
CA MET A 396 -3.63 -7.54 6.23
C MET A 396 -4.84 -7.13 5.38
#